data_2c9dede8c1e45e52baaee903095c470e
#
_entry.id   2c9dede8c1e45e52baaee903095c470e
#
_cell.length_a   1.000
_cell.length_b   1.000
_cell.length_c   1.000
_cell.angle_alpha   90.00
_cell.angle_beta   90.00
_cell.angle_gamma   90.00
#
_symmetry.space_group_name_H-M   'P 1'
#
loop_
_entity.id
_entity.type
_entity.pdbx_description
1 polymer ?
#
loop_
_entity_poly.entity_id
_entity_poly.type
_entity_poly.pdbx_seq_one_letter_code
_entity_poly.pdbx_strand_id
1 'polypeptide(L)'
;MRRGTASPHIFTEDFCMEIDKRLIVLLKRSADEIKKTVIGKDDIIIKILMTACAGGHILLEDIPGVGKTTMAVAFSKALSLKYNRMQFTSDVMPADVTGFYMPNRATGEFDFKPGAVFCNLFLADEINRTSSKTQSALLEAMEEGAVTVDSVTRKLPNPFIVLATQNPSGSAGTQLLPESQLDRFMIRLSMGYPTVGEETEILKAKSSKKAAPEVNPIMTAQDLIEIRSAAEDIFVSDEIYDYIARLSGATRSDRRLELGVSTRGSLAAAAMAKCAAMFKGRNFVIPEDVTFVYTDVCAHRIIPARVKGKLPSDSEVREILCDICRGVTPPKI
;
A
#
# COMPACT_ATOMS: atom_id res chain seq x y z
N MET A 1 -15.71 -41.39 -35.23
CA MET A 1 -16.51 -41.06 -34.01
C MET A 1 -15.88 -41.70 -32.81
N ARG A 2 -15.20 -40.92 -31.98
CA ARG A 2 -14.93 -41.26 -30.57
C ARG A 2 -15.03 -39.95 -29.79
N ARG A 3 -16.04 -39.86 -28.96
CA ARG A 3 -16.26 -38.74 -28.01
C ARG A 3 -15.26 -38.94 -26.88
N GLY A 4 -14.33 -38.02 -26.72
CA GLY A 4 -13.51 -37.91 -25.51
C GLY A 4 -14.33 -37.25 -24.42
N THR A 5 -14.64 -38.01 -23.38
CA THR A 5 -15.20 -37.49 -22.12
C THR A 5 -14.11 -36.78 -21.37
N ALA A 6 -14.27 -35.47 -21.17
CA ALA A 6 -13.44 -34.69 -20.26
C ALA A 6 -13.66 -35.24 -18.83
N SER A 7 -12.62 -35.75 -18.21
CA SER A 7 -12.61 -36.10 -16.80
C SER A 7 -12.74 -34.84 -15.93
N PRO A 8 -13.49 -34.88 -14.83
CA PRO A 8 -13.48 -33.79 -13.86
C PRO A 8 -12.09 -33.73 -13.22
N HIS A 9 -11.46 -32.58 -13.25
CA HIS A 9 -10.20 -32.33 -12.57
C HIS A 9 -10.40 -32.61 -11.07
N ILE A 10 -9.83 -33.71 -10.64
CA ILE A 10 -9.66 -34.12 -9.25
C ILE A 10 -8.79 -33.03 -8.59
N PHE A 11 -9.35 -32.34 -7.60
CA PHE A 11 -8.55 -31.60 -6.63
C PHE A 11 -7.67 -32.61 -5.90
N THR A 12 -6.41 -32.71 -6.30
CA THR A 12 -5.44 -33.54 -5.60
C THR A 12 -5.13 -32.88 -4.26
N GLU A 13 -5.26 -33.66 -3.18
CA GLU A 13 -5.04 -33.26 -1.77
C GLU A 13 -3.60 -32.74 -1.48
N ASP A 14 -2.69 -32.77 -2.44
CA ASP A 14 -1.28 -32.42 -2.29
C ASP A 14 -0.96 -30.92 -2.34
N PHE A 15 -1.95 -30.02 -2.53
CA PHE A 15 -1.71 -28.56 -2.69
C PHE A 15 -2.09 -27.71 -1.48
N CYS A 16 -2.45 -28.30 -0.35
CA CYS A 16 -2.79 -27.57 0.86
C CYS A 16 -1.58 -27.45 1.80
N MET A 17 -0.59 -26.60 1.49
CA MET A 17 0.29 -26.11 2.56
C MET A 17 -0.58 -25.33 3.56
N GLU A 18 -0.68 -25.85 4.78
CA GLU A 18 -1.45 -25.20 5.84
C GLU A 18 -0.69 -23.91 6.24
N ILE A 19 -1.36 -22.75 6.12
CA ILE A 19 -0.75 -21.50 6.55
C ILE A 19 -0.43 -21.60 8.04
N ASP A 20 0.78 -21.21 8.43
CA ASP A 20 1.14 -21.13 9.85
C ASP A 20 0.15 -20.20 10.58
N LYS A 21 -0.68 -20.81 11.41
CA LYS A 21 -1.71 -20.09 12.23
C LYS A 21 -1.09 -19.00 13.10
N ARG A 22 0.20 -19.15 13.47
CA ARG A 22 0.95 -18.12 14.21
C ARG A 22 0.98 -16.81 13.42
N LEU A 23 1.27 -16.85 12.12
CA LEU A 23 1.40 -15.67 11.28
C LEU A 23 0.06 -14.92 11.15
N ILE A 24 -1.05 -15.66 11.01
CA ILE A 24 -2.40 -15.07 10.98
C ILE A 24 -2.74 -14.41 12.32
N VAL A 25 -2.38 -15.05 13.44
CA VAL A 25 -2.60 -14.49 14.78
C VAL A 25 -1.80 -13.21 14.98
N LEU A 26 -0.52 -13.19 14.54
CA LEU A 26 0.31 -11.98 14.59
C LEU A 26 -0.29 -10.83 13.81
N LEU A 27 -0.79 -11.07 12.58
CA LEU A 27 -1.46 -10.06 11.75
C LEU A 27 -2.68 -9.47 12.44
N LYS A 28 -3.58 -10.33 12.94
CA LYS A 28 -4.81 -9.89 13.62
C LYS A 28 -4.52 -9.12 14.89
N ARG A 29 -3.59 -9.61 15.73
CA ARG A 29 -3.17 -8.92 16.95
C ARG A 29 -2.51 -7.57 16.64
N SER A 30 -1.73 -7.47 15.56
CA SER A 30 -1.14 -6.19 15.16
C SER A 30 -2.20 -5.20 14.73
N ALA A 31 -3.23 -5.63 13.98
CA ALA A 31 -4.36 -4.79 13.64
C ALA A 31 -5.08 -4.28 14.90
N ASP A 32 -5.38 -5.18 15.86
CA ASP A 32 -6.08 -4.85 17.09
C ASP A 32 -5.25 -3.89 17.98
N GLU A 33 -3.94 -4.05 18.00
CA GLU A 33 -3.03 -3.17 18.72
C GLU A 33 -3.01 -1.75 18.14
N ILE A 34 -2.96 -1.64 16.81
CA ILE A 34 -2.96 -0.35 16.10
C ILE A 34 -4.29 0.38 16.32
N LYS A 35 -5.42 -0.34 16.31
CA LYS A 35 -6.77 0.19 16.56
C LYS A 35 -6.91 0.89 17.91
N LYS A 36 -6.13 0.53 18.93
CA LYS A 36 -6.15 1.21 20.22
C LYS A 36 -5.78 2.70 20.14
N THR A 37 -4.97 3.07 19.16
CA THR A 37 -4.47 4.44 18.99
C THR A 37 -5.11 5.14 17.77
N VAL A 38 -5.49 4.36 16.77
CA VAL A 38 -6.08 4.86 15.52
C VAL A 38 -7.56 4.47 15.49
N ILE A 39 -8.41 5.39 15.94
CA ILE A 39 -9.85 5.18 16.14
C ILE A 39 -10.60 5.27 14.80
N GLY A 40 -11.51 4.32 14.54
CA GLY A 40 -12.47 4.37 13.43
C GLY A 40 -11.89 4.16 12.04
N LYS A 41 -10.69 3.57 11.91
CA LYS A 41 -10.01 3.35 10.63
C LYS A 41 -9.68 1.87 10.38
N ASP A 42 -10.55 0.98 10.82
CA ASP A 42 -10.32 -0.46 10.82
C ASP A 42 -9.96 -1.01 9.45
N ASP A 43 -10.76 -0.70 8.41
CA ASP A 43 -10.51 -1.16 7.05
C ASP A 43 -9.18 -0.63 6.49
N ILE A 44 -8.83 0.62 6.81
CA ILE A 44 -7.59 1.24 6.37
C ILE A 44 -6.40 0.56 7.03
N ILE A 45 -6.47 0.28 8.33
CA ILE A 45 -5.44 -0.45 9.09
C ILE A 45 -5.20 -1.82 8.45
N ILE A 46 -6.27 -2.57 8.18
CA ILE A 46 -6.19 -3.89 7.55
C ILE A 46 -5.54 -3.79 6.16
N LYS A 47 -5.97 -2.85 5.31
CA LYS A 47 -5.43 -2.66 3.96
C LYS A 47 -3.97 -2.23 3.96
N ILE A 48 -3.53 -1.39 4.91
CA ILE A 48 -2.12 -1.02 5.07
C ILE A 48 -1.30 -2.26 5.50
N LEU A 49 -1.78 -3.07 6.46
CA LEU A 49 -1.13 -4.33 6.85
C LEU A 49 -1.01 -5.28 5.66
N MET A 50 -2.10 -5.49 4.92
CA MET A 50 -2.09 -6.33 3.72
C MET A 50 -1.08 -5.83 2.69
N THR A 51 -0.99 -4.51 2.48
CA THR A 51 0.00 -3.91 1.58
C THR A 51 1.43 -4.14 2.06
N ALA A 52 1.67 -4.01 3.36
CA ALA A 52 2.96 -4.34 3.96
C ALA A 52 3.33 -5.82 3.77
N CYS A 53 2.37 -6.73 3.89
CA CYS A 53 2.53 -8.17 3.62
C CYS A 53 2.76 -8.46 2.13
N ALA A 54 2.11 -7.73 1.22
CA ALA A 54 2.32 -7.84 -0.21
C ALA A 54 3.63 -7.20 -0.71
N GLY A 55 4.44 -6.63 0.19
CA GLY A 55 5.69 -5.97 -0.19
C GLY A 55 5.52 -4.61 -0.87
N GLY A 56 4.32 -4.03 -0.81
CA GLY A 56 3.98 -2.78 -1.48
C GLY A 56 4.17 -1.52 -0.65
N HIS A 57 3.95 -0.38 -1.31
CA HIS A 57 3.96 0.95 -0.72
C HIS A 57 2.58 1.57 -0.76
N ILE A 58 2.30 2.48 0.17
CA ILE A 58 0.97 3.04 0.41
C ILE A 58 0.97 4.54 0.11
N LEU A 59 -0.05 5.00 -0.62
CA LEU A 59 -0.34 6.41 -0.80
C LEU A 59 -1.61 6.77 -0.01
N LEU A 60 -1.51 7.72 0.90
CA LEU A 60 -2.65 8.31 1.60
C LEU A 60 -2.96 9.68 0.99
N GLU A 61 -4.13 9.81 0.40
CA GLU A 61 -4.60 11.07 -0.16
C GLU A 61 -5.67 11.66 0.74
N ASP A 62 -5.30 12.68 1.51
CA ASP A 62 -6.18 13.28 2.51
C ASP A 62 -5.79 14.70 2.88
N ILE A 63 -6.78 15.38 3.43
CA ILE A 63 -6.59 16.67 4.09
C ILE A 63 -5.63 16.56 5.28
N PRO A 64 -4.99 17.67 5.68
CA PRO A 64 -4.16 17.73 6.87
C PRO A 64 -4.95 17.41 8.16
N GLY A 65 -4.29 16.80 9.15
CA GLY A 65 -4.85 16.63 10.49
C GLY A 65 -5.67 15.37 10.76
N VAL A 66 -5.88 14.48 9.77
CA VAL A 66 -6.69 13.25 9.92
C VAL A 66 -5.98 12.10 10.64
N GLY A 67 -4.75 12.28 11.15
CA GLY A 67 -4.06 11.25 11.94
C GLY A 67 -3.04 10.40 11.18
N LYS A 68 -2.60 10.82 9.97
CA LYS A 68 -1.61 10.07 9.14
C LYS A 68 -0.32 9.74 9.89
N THR A 69 0.23 10.69 10.62
CA THR A 69 1.44 10.48 11.44
C THR A 69 1.18 9.51 12.60
N THR A 70 0.03 9.61 13.26
CA THR A 70 -0.37 8.69 14.33
C THR A 70 -0.46 7.25 13.79
N MET A 71 -1.04 7.07 12.60
CA MET A 71 -1.09 5.79 11.89
C MET A 71 0.31 5.23 11.69
N ALA A 72 1.22 5.98 11.05
CA ALA A 72 2.58 5.51 10.78
C ALA A 72 3.35 5.13 12.05
N VAL A 73 3.24 5.93 13.11
CA VAL A 73 3.87 5.65 14.40
C VAL A 73 3.28 4.39 15.05
N ALA A 74 1.96 4.21 15.00
CA ALA A 74 1.32 3.01 15.53
C ALA A 74 1.78 1.74 14.79
N PHE A 75 1.86 1.80 13.46
CA PHE A 75 2.41 0.71 12.65
C PHE A 75 3.87 0.40 12.98
N SER A 76 4.72 1.41 13.08
CA SER A 76 6.15 1.21 13.38
C SER A 76 6.36 0.51 14.72
N LYS A 77 5.56 0.87 15.73
CA LYS A 77 5.62 0.26 17.06
C LYS A 77 5.08 -1.17 17.05
N ALA A 78 3.87 -1.39 16.52
CA ALA A 78 3.25 -2.71 16.48
C ALA A 78 4.08 -3.74 15.73
N LEU A 79 4.78 -3.31 14.66
CA LEU A 79 5.61 -4.15 13.80
C LEU A 79 7.10 -4.11 14.14
N SER A 80 7.49 -3.43 15.22
CA SER A 80 8.90 -3.23 15.65
C SER A 80 9.82 -2.77 14.53
N LEU A 81 9.34 -1.85 13.68
CA LEU A 81 10.07 -1.36 12.52
C LEU A 81 10.84 -0.08 12.86
N LYS A 82 12.08 0.04 12.36
CA LYS A 82 12.80 1.31 12.38
C LYS A 82 12.03 2.34 11.57
N TYR A 83 11.53 3.38 12.21
CA TYR A 83 10.69 4.42 11.64
C TYR A 83 11.49 5.68 11.36
N ASN A 84 11.21 6.33 10.24
CA ASN A 84 11.64 7.69 9.97
C ASN A 84 10.51 8.48 9.30
N ARG A 85 10.51 9.80 9.48
CA ARG A 85 9.57 10.73 8.87
C ARG A 85 10.30 11.88 8.23
N MET A 86 9.88 12.25 7.03
CA MET A 86 10.31 13.47 6.37
C MET A 86 9.09 14.24 5.86
N GLN A 87 9.01 15.53 6.22
CA GLN A 87 8.05 16.46 5.63
C GLN A 87 8.65 16.99 4.34
N PHE A 88 8.01 16.72 3.21
CA PHE A 88 8.46 17.21 1.92
C PHE A 88 8.03 18.67 1.71
N THR A 89 9.00 19.50 1.38
CA THR A 89 8.85 20.93 1.06
C THR A 89 9.65 21.22 -0.21
N SER A 90 9.52 22.42 -0.75
CA SER A 90 10.21 22.81 -2.00
C SER A 90 11.74 22.81 -1.90
N ASP A 91 12.29 22.92 -0.71
CA ASP A 91 13.73 22.98 -0.40
C ASP A 91 14.36 21.61 -0.13
N VAL A 92 13.56 20.53 0.04
CA VAL A 92 14.08 19.18 0.21
C VAL A 92 14.78 18.70 -1.06
N MET A 93 16.04 18.29 -0.90
CA MET A 93 16.88 17.79 -2.00
C MET A 93 16.86 16.27 -2.09
N PRO A 94 17.17 15.67 -3.26
CA PRO A 94 17.35 14.22 -3.40
C PRO A 94 18.32 13.62 -2.39
N ALA A 95 19.40 14.35 -2.08
CA ALA A 95 20.42 13.93 -1.12
C ALA A 95 19.89 13.77 0.31
N ASP A 96 18.88 14.54 0.71
CA ASP A 96 18.24 14.39 2.02
C ASP A 96 17.49 13.05 2.11
N VAL A 97 16.96 12.58 0.97
CA VAL A 97 16.25 11.31 0.85
C VAL A 97 17.22 10.14 0.77
N THR A 98 18.20 10.18 -0.15
CA THR A 98 19.07 9.05 -0.49
C THR A 98 20.36 9.01 0.31
N GLY A 99 20.79 10.15 0.86
CA GLY A 99 22.08 10.31 1.49
C GLY A 99 23.12 10.93 0.56
N PHE A 100 24.29 11.22 1.11
CA PHE A 100 25.40 11.87 0.41
C PHE A 100 26.73 11.53 1.08
N TYR A 101 27.82 11.79 0.38
CA TYR A 101 29.17 11.70 0.96
C TYR A 101 29.61 13.05 1.52
N MET A 102 30.23 13.01 2.69
CA MET A 102 30.79 14.17 3.37
C MET A 102 32.27 13.93 3.69
N PRO A 103 33.16 14.89 3.40
CA PRO A 103 34.58 14.75 3.73
C PRO A 103 34.77 14.67 5.26
N ASN A 104 35.46 13.66 5.71
CA ASN A 104 35.91 13.50 7.08
C ASN A 104 37.27 14.20 7.30
N ARG A 105 37.23 15.29 8.03
CA ARG A 105 38.45 16.10 8.25
C ARG A 105 39.55 15.38 9.06
N ALA A 106 39.18 14.36 9.83
CA ALA A 106 40.11 13.63 10.69
C ALA A 106 40.84 12.53 9.91
N THR A 107 40.18 11.88 8.93
CA THR A 107 40.75 10.77 8.14
C THR A 107 41.15 11.18 6.74
N GLY A 108 40.65 12.31 6.22
CA GLY A 108 40.81 12.73 4.82
C GLY A 108 39.96 11.95 3.83
N GLU A 109 39.14 11.01 4.30
CA GLU A 109 38.25 10.16 3.50
C GLU A 109 36.85 10.77 3.40
N PHE A 110 36.04 10.20 2.49
CA PHE A 110 34.64 10.57 2.37
C PHE A 110 33.74 9.54 3.11
N ASP A 111 33.01 10.01 4.13
CA ASP A 111 32.02 9.21 4.85
C ASP A 111 30.66 9.32 4.18
N PHE A 112 30.00 8.18 4.00
CA PHE A 112 28.60 8.18 3.58
C PHE A 112 27.68 8.56 4.74
N LYS A 113 26.87 9.56 4.54
CA LYS A 113 25.78 9.95 5.45
C LYS A 113 24.46 9.41 4.88
N PRO A 114 23.84 8.39 5.54
CA PRO A 114 22.58 7.83 5.05
C PRO A 114 21.46 8.86 5.09
N GLY A 115 20.66 8.89 4.02
CA GLY A 115 19.46 9.72 3.93
C GLY A 115 18.27 9.16 4.70
N ALA A 116 17.15 9.85 4.59
CA ALA A 116 15.96 9.55 5.38
C ALA A 116 15.34 8.17 5.10
N VAL A 117 15.55 7.61 3.90
CA VAL A 117 14.99 6.29 3.51
C VAL A 117 15.68 5.08 4.18
N PHE A 118 16.81 5.27 4.90
CA PHE A 118 17.49 4.17 5.59
C PHE A 118 16.78 3.73 6.88
N CYS A 119 15.53 3.29 6.71
CA CYS A 119 14.63 2.77 7.76
C CYS A 119 13.73 1.68 7.17
N ASN A 120 12.94 1.00 8.02
CA ASN A 120 11.99 -0.02 7.57
C ASN A 120 10.63 0.59 7.17
N LEU A 121 10.15 1.57 7.92
CA LEU A 121 8.92 2.31 7.63
C LEU A 121 9.24 3.78 7.48
N PHE A 122 9.09 4.28 6.26
CA PHE A 122 9.33 5.68 5.92
C PHE A 122 8.01 6.42 5.69
N LEU A 123 7.72 7.42 6.53
CA LEU A 123 6.61 8.34 6.30
C LEU A 123 7.10 9.52 5.45
N ALA A 124 6.75 9.51 4.17
CA ALA A 124 6.97 10.60 3.23
C ALA A 124 5.77 11.55 3.25
N ASP A 125 5.82 12.59 4.10
CA ASP A 125 4.68 13.47 4.35
C ASP A 125 4.63 14.61 3.31
N GLU A 126 3.48 14.78 2.64
CA GLU A 126 3.23 15.78 1.59
C GLU A 126 4.20 15.69 0.38
N ILE A 127 4.39 14.47 -0.15
CA ILE A 127 5.34 14.19 -1.25
C ILE A 127 5.11 15.07 -2.48
N ASN A 128 3.90 15.58 -2.70
CA ASN A 128 3.54 16.44 -3.82
C ASN A 128 3.93 17.92 -3.64
N ARG A 129 4.66 18.27 -2.57
CA ARG A 129 5.18 19.64 -2.34
C ARG A 129 6.66 19.81 -2.69
N THR A 130 7.36 18.75 -3.05
CA THR A 130 8.77 18.81 -3.41
C THR A 130 8.99 18.75 -4.92
N SER A 131 10.23 18.96 -5.36
CA SER A 131 10.61 18.91 -6.77
C SER A 131 10.43 17.51 -7.36
N SER A 132 10.18 17.41 -8.66
CA SER A 132 10.09 16.13 -9.38
C SER A 132 11.38 15.30 -9.28
N LYS A 133 12.55 15.93 -9.11
CA LYS A 133 13.82 15.23 -8.89
C LYS A 133 13.83 14.50 -7.55
N THR A 134 13.38 15.16 -6.50
CA THR A 134 13.30 14.57 -5.15
C THR A 134 12.24 13.47 -5.09
N GLN A 135 11.09 13.67 -5.76
CA GLN A 135 10.07 12.62 -5.93
C GLN A 135 10.66 11.39 -6.62
N SER A 136 11.38 11.58 -7.74
CA SER A 136 11.99 10.49 -8.49
C SER A 136 13.01 9.71 -7.65
N ALA A 137 13.82 10.38 -6.84
CA ALA A 137 14.79 9.71 -5.96
C ALA A 137 14.11 8.80 -4.92
N LEU A 138 12.99 9.23 -4.32
CA LEU A 138 12.21 8.37 -3.43
C LEU A 138 11.57 7.19 -4.18
N LEU A 139 10.99 7.45 -5.34
CA LEU A 139 10.30 6.43 -6.12
C LEU A 139 11.25 5.38 -6.71
N GLU A 140 12.48 5.75 -7.02
CA GLU A 140 13.55 4.81 -7.39
C GLU A 140 13.93 3.93 -6.19
N ALA A 141 14.14 4.52 -5.01
CA ALA A 141 14.42 3.79 -3.78
C ALA A 141 13.29 2.79 -3.41
N MET A 142 12.03 3.14 -3.70
CA MET A 142 10.87 2.26 -3.52
C MET A 142 10.90 1.05 -4.46
N GLU A 143 11.27 1.26 -5.73
CA GLU A 143 11.23 0.21 -6.74
C GLU A 143 12.44 -0.74 -6.62
N GLU A 144 13.63 -0.20 -6.38
CA GLU A 144 14.87 -0.97 -6.33
C GLU A 144 15.18 -1.56 -4.94
N GLY A 145 14.52 -1.07 -3.88
CA GLY A 145 14.89 -1.42 -2.49
C GLY A 145 16.34 -1.04 -2.15
N ALA A 146 16.90 -0.10 -2.90
CA ALA A 146 18.27 0.35 -2.81
C ALA A 146 18.42 1.82 -3.25
N VAL A 147 19.51 2.45 -2.92
CA VAL A 147 19.88 3.78 -3.41
C VAL A 147 21.30 3.73 -4.00
N THR A 148 21.53 4.45 -5.10
CA THR A 148 22.83 4.60 -5.71
C THR A 148 23.32 6.04 -5.56
N VAL A 149 24.43 6.23 -4.83
CA VAL A 149 25.06 7.53 -4.62
C VAL A 149 26.55 7.40 -5.03
N ASP A 150 27.00 8.30 -5.91
CA ASP A 150 28.36 8.29 -6.44
C ASP A 150 28.80 6.91 -6.95
N SER A 151 27.96 6.26 -7.75
CA SER A 151 28.17 4.92 -8.34
C SER A 151 28.25 3.77 -7.32
N VAL A 152 27.94 4.01 -6.05
CA VAL A 152 27.88 2.96 -5.02
C VAL A 152 26.42 2.68 -4.64
N THR A 153 25.96 1.46 -4.95
CA THR A 153 24.60 1.01 -4.60
C THR A 153 24.57 0.46 -3.18
N ARG A 154 23.61 0.92 -2.38
CA ARG A 154 23.37 0.50 -1.00
C ARG A 154 21.95 -0.01 -0.84
N LYS A 155 21.82 -1.24 -0.36
CA LYS A 155 20.49 -1.82 -0.05
C LYS A 155 19.85 -1.11 1.12
N LEU A 156 18.57 -0.89 1.03
CA LEU A 156 17.74 -0.41 2.13
C LEU A 156 17.45 -1.54 3.14
N PRO A 157 17.09 -1.22 4.38
CA PRO A 157 16.65 -2.24 5.34
C PRO A 157 15.46 -3.03 4.79
N ASN A 158 15.47 -4.35 5.00
CA ASN A 158 14.35 -5.21 4.61
C ASN A 158 13.56 -5.63 5.88
N PRO A 159 12.23 -5.47 5.91
CA PRO A 159 11.37 -4.89 4.89
C PRO A 159 11.56 -3.36 4.77
N PHE A 160 11.38 -2.82 3.56
CA PHE A 160 11.28 -1.38 3.30
C PHE A 160 9.86 -1.04 2.85
N ILE A 161 9.19 -0.15 3.57
CA ILE A 161 7.81 0.26 3.32
C ILE A 161 7.75 1.78 3.34
N VAL A 162 7.17 2.36 2.30
CA VAL A 162 6.86 3.78 2.25
C VAL A 162 5.36 3.99 2.44
N LEU A 163 5.03 4.84 3.39
CA LEU A 163 3.72 5.41 3.55
C LEU A 163 3.84 6.88 3.15
N ALA A 164 3.46 7.16 1.91
CA ALA A 164 3.48 8.52 1.39
C ALA A 164 2.14 9.20 1.62
N THR A 165 2.16 10.51 1.88
CA THR A 165 0.94 11.31 1.93
C THR A 165 0.97 12.37 0.85
N GLN A 166 -0.19 12.67 0.29
CA GLN A 166 -0.38 13.83 -0.55
C GLN A 166 -1.64 14.60 -0.15
N ASN A 167 -1.61 15.90 -0.35
CA ASN A 167 -2.79 16.72 -0.22
C ASN A 167 -3.60 16.65 -1.53
N PRO A 168 -4.94 16.72 -1.47
CA PRO A 168 -5.77 16.72 -2.66
C PRO A 168 -5.35 17.80 -3.66
N SER A 169 -5.62 17.52 -4.93
CA SER A 169 -5.34 18.44 -6.05
C SER A 169 -5.95 19.83 -5.81
N GLY A 170 -5.16 20.88 -6.05
CA GLY A 170 -5.60 22.27 -5.91
C GLY A 170 -5.12 23.00 -4.65
N SER A 171 -4.37 22.33 -3.76
CA SER A 171 -3.68 23.00 -2.66
C SER A 171 -2.53 23.85 -3.20
N ALA A 172 -2.36 25.08 -2.67
CA ALA A 172 -1.29 25.98 -3.12
C ALA A 172 0.10 25.34 -2.95
N GLY A 173 0.93 25.43 -3.98
CA GLY A 173 2.31 24.92 -3.96
C GLY A 173 2.44 23.41 -4.11
N THR A 174 1.40 22.69 -4.57
CA THR A 174 1.46 21.26 -4.84
C THR A 174 1.69 20.98 -6.33
N GLN A 175 2.51 19.98 -6.65
CA GLN A 175 2.69 19.41 -7.98
C GLN A 175 2.05 18.02 -8.01
N LEU A 176 1.19 17.76 -8.99
CA LEU A 176 0.61 16.42 -9.16
C LEU A 176 1.72 15.42 -9.46
N LEU A 177 1.66 14.26 -8.79
CA LEU A 177 2.49 13.12 -9.17
C LEU A 177 2.04 12.62 -10.56
N PRO A 178 2.96 12.45 -11.51
CA PRO A 178 2.65 11.81 -12.79
C PRO A 178 2.08 10.40 -12.58
N GLU A 179 1.24 9.95 -13.50
CA GLU A 179 0.59 8.64 -13.44
C GLU A 179 1.58 7.48 -13.35
N SER A 180 2.70 7.56 -14.08
CA SER A 180 3.79 6.58 -14.02
C SER A 180 4.47 6.50 -12.65
N GLN A 181 4.37 7.55 -11.85
CA GLN A 181 4.86 7.60 -10.48
C GLN A 181 3.80 7.08 -9.48
N LEU A 182 2.53 7.40 -9.71
CA LEU A 182 1.42 6.87 -8.91
C LEU A 182 1.33 5.33 -9.02
N ASP A 183 1.62 4.76 -10.19
CA ASP A 183 1.59 3.31 -10.43
C ASP A 183 2.59 2.51 -9.58
N ARG A 184 3.59 3.17 -8.95
CA ARG A 184 4.54 2.54 -8.01
C ARG A 184 3.96 2.28 -6.63
N PHE A 185 2.91 2.98 -6.24
CA PHE A 185 2.18 2.69 -5.01
C PHE A 185 1.23 1.52 -5.23
N MET A 186 1.24 0.54 -4.32
CA MET A 186 0.38 -0.64 -4.44
C MET A 186 -1.09 -0.30 -4.25
N ILE A 187 -1.39 0.57 -3.29
CA ILE A 187 -2.75 1.06 -3.02
C ILE A 187 -2.77 2.57 -2.80
N ARG A 188 -3.92 3.16 -3.10
CA ARG A 188 -4.26 4.52 -2.68
C ARG A 188 -5.48 4.49 -1.77
N LEU A 189 -5.33 5.04 -0.56
CA LEU A 189 -6.36 5.09 0.46
C LEU A 189 -6.65 6.53 0.87
N SER A 190 -7.86 6.76 1.37
CA SER A 190 -8.26 7.98 2.04
C SER A 190 -8.78 7.65 3.44
N MET A 191 -8.24 8.31 4.46
CA MET A 191 -8.72 8.14 5.83
C MET A 191 -10.03 8.88 6.07
N GLY A 192 -10.26 9.97 5.34
CA GLY A 192 -11.42 10.84 5.51
C GLY A 192 -11.52 11.44 6.92
N TYR A 193 -12.54 12.24 7.13
CA TYR A 193 -12.86 12.72 8.47
C TYR A 193 -13.35 11.59 9.39
N PRO A 194 -13.12 11.70 10.71
CA PRO A 194 -13.79 10.81 11.66
C PRO A 194 -15.30 11.12 11.67
N THR A 195 -16.11 10.13 12.00
CA THR A 195 -17.51 10.33 12.35
C THR A 195 -17.62 11.12 13.65
N VAL A 196 -18.78 11.72 13.94
CA VAL A 196 -19.00 12.47 15.19
C VAL A 196 -18.70 11.60 16.44
N GLY A 197 -19.03 10.31 16.39
CA GLY A 197 -18.72 9.37 17.47
C GLY A 197 -17.23 9.16 17.66
N GLU A 198 -16.51 8.87 16.58
CA GLU A 198 -15.06 8.67 16.57
C GLU A 198 -14.33 9.95 17.01
N GLU A 199 -14.76 11.13 16.54
CA GLU A 199 -14.18 12.41 16.95
C GLU A 199 -14.39 12.66 18.45
N THR A 200 -15.56 12.31 18.97
CA THR A 200 -15.85 12.38 20.42
C THR A 200 -14.90 11.48 21.23
N GLU A 201 -14.63 10.27 20.74
CA GLU A 201 -13.68 9.35 21.39
C GLU A 201 -12.24 9.90 21.33
N ILE A 202 -11.83 10.44 20.17
CA ILE A 202 -10.52 11.08 20.01
C ILE A 202 -10.35 12.26 20.97
N LEU A 203 -11.37 13.11 21.11
CA LEU A 203 -11.35 14.26 22.03
C LEU A 203 -11.24 13.81 23.48
N LYS A 204 -12.03 12.80 23.90
CA LYS A 204 -11.95 12.21 25.24
C LYS A 204 -10.57 11.63 25.54
N ALA A 205 -10.01 10.87 24.57
CA ALA A 205 -8.69 10.26 24.73
C ALA A 205 -7.58 11.31 24.89
N LYS A 206 -7.62 12.40 24.09
CA LYS A 206 -6.64 13.50 24.18
C LYS A 206 -6.83 14.44 25.36
N SER A 207 -8.06 14.63 25.83
CA SER A 207 -8.38 15.49 26.97
C SER A 207 -8.14 14.81 28.32
N SER A 208 -8.06 13.48 28.32
CA SER A 208 -7.77 12.75 29.55
C SER A 208 -6.30 12.98 29.96
N LYS A 209 -6.05 13.26 31.26
CA LYS A 209 -4.67 13.30 31.83
C LYS A 209 -3.98 11.93 31.84
N LYS A 210 -4.67 10.86 31.41
CA LYS A 210 -4.07 9.54 31.22
C LYS A 210 -3.23 9.57 29.96
N ALA A 211 -2.03 9.01 30.02
CA ALA A 211 -1.19 8.82 28.84
C ALA A 211 -2.00 8.13 27.74
N ALA A 212 -1.82 8.57 26.49
CA ALA A 212 -2.41 7.89 25.33
C ALA A 212 -2.05 6.40 25.40
N PRO A 213 -2.96 5.48 24.96
CA PRO A 213 -2.66 4.05 24.96
C PRO A 213 -1.34 3.80 24.23
N GLU A 214 -0.41 3.15 24.90
CA GLU A 214 0.87 2.80 24.29
C GLU A 214 0.66 1.60 23.38
N VAL A 215 1.18 1.70 22.13
CA VAL A 215 1.16 0.59 21.19
C VAL A 215 2.31 -0.35 21.54
N ASN A 216 1.97 -1.59 21.84
CA ASN A 216 2.95 -2.62 22.15
C ASN A 216 3.50 -3.28 20.89
N PRO A 217 4.76 -3.72 20.88
CA PRO A 217 5.30 -4.52 19.79
C PRO A 217 4.63 -5.90 19.76
N ILE A 218 4.10 -6.27 18.60
CA ILE A 218 3.39 -7.55 18.38
C ILE A 218 4.19 -8.48 17.48
N MET A 219 4.83 -7.94 16.43
CA MET A 219 5.69 -8.71 15.53
C MET A 219 6.99 -7.96 15.27
N THR A 220 7.96 -8.67 14.74
CA THR A 220 9.25 -8.16 14.32
C THR A 220 9.32 -7.96 12.80
N ALA A 221 10.37 -7.28 12.33
CA ALA A 221 10.66 -7.18 10.90
C ALA A 221 10.80 -8.58 10.23
N GLN A 222 11.38 -9.55 10.97
CA GLN A 222 11.56 -10.91 10.48
C GLN A 222 10.21 -11.64 10.35
N ASP A 223 9.29 -11.48 11.31
CA ASP A 223 7.93 -12.04 11.18
C ASP A 223 7.21 -11.48 9.95
N LEU A 224 7.39 -10.19 9.62
CA LEU A 224 6.79 -9.61 8.43
C LEU A 224 7.39 -10.19 7.13
N ILE A 225 8.69 -10.51 7.11
CA ILE A 225 9.33 -11.20 5.98
C ILE A 225 8.76 -12.61 5.81
N GLU A 226 8.58 -13.34 6.91
CA GLU A 226 7.95 -14.68 6.88
C GLU A 226 6.51 -14.62 6.38
N ILE A 227 5.75 -13.60 6.82
CA ILE A 227 4.38 -13.37 6.34
C ILE A 227 4.36 -13.05 4.84
N ARG A 228 5.31 -12.25 4.33
CA ARG A 228 5.43 -11.97 2.88
C ARG A 228 5.64 -13.25 2.08
N SER A 229 6.58 -14.08 2.52
CA SER A 229 6.82 -15.36 1.87
C SER A 229 5.59 -16.27 1.90
N ALA A 230 4.91 -16.39 3.05
CA ALA A 230 3.69 -17.18 3.16
C ALA A 230 2.54 -16.62 2.30
N ALA A 231 2.46 -15.29 2.11
CA ALA A 231 1.47 -14.68 1.24
C ALA A 231 1.75 -14.95 -0.25
N GLU A 232 3.03 -15.08 -0.66
CA GLU A 232 3.40 -15.48 -2.02
C GLU A 232 2.95 -16.91 -2.35
N ASP A 233 2.89 -17.80 -1.36
CA ASP A 233 2.50 -19.21 -1.51
C ASP A 233 0.97 -19.42 -1.51
N ILE A 234 0.16 -18.38 -1.27
CA ILE A 234 -1.30 -18.47 -1.35
C ILE A 234 -1.73 -18.84 -2.77
N PHE A 235 -2.51 -19.92 -2.86
CA PHE A 235 -2.98 -20.44 -4.14
C PHE A 235 -3.96 -19.50 -4.84
N VAL A 236 -3.77 -19.33 -6.14
CA VAL A 236 -4.68 -18.57 -7.03
C VAL A 236 -5.00 -19.46 -8.22
N SER A 237 -6.25 -19.80 -8.42
CA SER A 237 -6.65 -20.63 -9.57
C SER A 237 -6.60 -19.83 -10.88
N ASP A 238 -6.54 -20.57 -12.00
CA ASP A 238 -6.54 -19.95 -13.34
C ASP A 238 -7.80 -19.12 -13.58
N GLU A 239 -8.94 -19.53 -13.01
CA GLU A 239 -10.22 -18.81 -13.13
C GLU A 239 -10.17 -17.47 -12.38
N ILE A 240 -9.44 -17.37 -11.27
CA ILE A 240 -9.23 -16.13 -10.54
C ILE A 240 -8.28 -15.21 -11.31
N TYR A 241 -7.21 -15.76 -11.91
CA TYR A 241 -6.34 -14.95 -12.79
C TYR A 241 -7.09 -14.42 -14.01
N ASP A 242 -7.94 -15.25 -14.65
CA ASP A 242 -8.83 -14.82 -15.73
C ASP A 242 -9.80 -13.74 -15.26
N TYR A 243 -10.39 -13.89 -14.06
CA TYR A 243 -11.28 -12.90 -13.50
C TYR A 243 -10.59 -11.52 -13.31
N ILE A 244 -9.39 -11.49 -12.74
CA ILE A 244 -8.59 -10.27 -12.60
C ILE A 244 -8.28 -9.67 -13.99
N ALA A 245 -7.93 -10.49 -14.96
CA ALA A 245 -7.65 -10.05 -16.33
C ALA A 245 -8.89 -9.46 -17.00
N ARG A 246 -10.07 -10.08 -16.82
CA ARG A 246 -11.36 -9.56 -17.35
C ARG A 246 -11.76 -8.24 -16.68
N LEU A 247 -11.56 -8.10 -15.36
CA LEU A 247 -11.77 -6.82 -14.66
C LEU A 247 -10.89 -5.73 -15.25
N SER A 248 -9.58 -6.00 -15.43
CA SER A 248 -8.64 -5.04 -16.02
C SER A 248 -8.96 -4.74 -17.49
N GLY A 249 -9.38 -5.75 -18.26
CA GLY A 249 -9.86 -5.61 -19.63
C GLY A 249 -11.10 -4.72 -19.72
N ALA A 250 -12.04 -4.90 -18.80
CA ALA A 250 -13.24 -4.08 -18.73
C ALA A 250 -12.92 -2.60 -18.46
N THR A 251 -11.92 -2.30 -17.62
CA THR A 251 -11.48 -0.91 -17.43
C THR A 251 -10.92 -0.29 -18.71
N ARG A 252 -10.22 -1.06 -19.55
CA ARG A 252 -9.61 -0.58 -20.80
C ARG A 252 -10.62 -0.34 -21.91
N SER A 253 -11.81 -0.94 -21.83
CA SER A 253 -12.90 -0.81 -22.79
C SER A 253 -14.04 0.07 -22.31
N ASP A 254 -14.03 0.55 -21.07
CA ASP A 254 -15.06 1.44 -20.53
C ASP A 254 -14.90 2.86 -21.08
N ARG A 255 -15.96 3.38 -21.71
CA ARG A 255 -15.96 4.73 -22.33
C ARG A 255 -15.83 5.88 -21.31
N ARG A 256 -16.00 5.60 -20.02
CA ARG A 256 -15.81 6.57 -18.93
C ARG A 256 -14.34 6.75 -18.56
N LEU A 257 -13.45 5.93 -19.14
CA LEU A 257 -12.02 5.95 -18.87
C LEU A 257 -11.23 6.23 -20.16
N GLU A 258 -10.26 7.15 -20.09
CA GLU A 258 -9.28 7.40 -21.16
C GLU A 258 -8.13 6.38 -21.08
N LEU A 259 -7.78 5.96 -19.86
CA LEU A 259 -6.77 4.94 -19.59
C LEU A 259 -7.28 3.94 -18.54
N GLY A 260 -7.25 2.65 -18.87
CA GLY A 260 -7.59 1.56 -17.98
C GLY A 260 -6.37 1.01 -17.21
N VAL A 261 -6.62 0.02 -16.36
CA VAL A 261 -5.62 -0.60 -15.49
C VAL A 261 -4.50 -1.27 -16.29
N SER A 262 -3.25 -0.99 -15.94
CA SER A 262 -2.04 -1.62 -16.51
C SER A 262 -1.87 -3.07 -16.02
N THR A 263 -0.96 -3.84 -16.66
CA THR A 263 -0.59 -5.18 -16.17
C THR A 263 0.02 -5.13 -14.76
N ARG A 264 0.75 -4.06 -14.42
CA ARG A 264 1.27 -3.83 -13.07
C ARG A 264 0.12 -3.72 -12.04
N GLY A 265 -0.98 -3.04 -12.40
CA GLY A 265 -2.18 -2.97 -11.57
C GLY A 265 -2.86 -4.33 -11.38
N SER A 266 -2.92 -5.17 -12.43
CA SER A 266 -3.44 -6.54 -12.31
C SER A 266 -2.58 -7.41 -11.38
N LEU A 267 -1.25 -7.32 -11.47
CA LEU A 267 -0.33 -8.01 -10.57
C LEU A 267 -0.49 -7.54 -9.11
N ALA A 268 -0.62 -6.22 -8.90
CA ALA A 268 -0.88 -5.66 -7.58
C ALA A 268 -2.23 -6.15 -7.00
N ALA A 269 -3.27 -6.25 -7.83
CA ALA A 269 -4.57 -6.78 -7.40
C ALA A 269 -4.47 -8.27 -7.00
N ALA A 270 -3.73 -9.09 -7.73
CA ALA A 270 -3.49 -10.48 -7.38
C ALA A 270 -2.72 -10.62 -6.06
N ALA A 271 -1.63 -9.84 -5.87
CA ALA A 271 -0.84 -9.84 -4.64
C ALA A 271 -1.68 -9.41 -3.43
N MET A 272 -2.48 -8.37 -3.56
CA MET A 272 -3.36 -7.89 -2.51
C MET A 272 -4.50 -8.88 -2.21
N ALA A 273 -5.05 -9.58 -3.21
CA ALA A 273 -6.06 -10.61 -3.02
C ALA A 273 -5.50 -11.83 -2.25
N LYS A 274 -4.26 -12.22 -2.50
CA LYS A 274 -3.55 -13.24 -1.70
C LYS A 274 -3.47 -12.82 -0.23
N CYS A 275 -3.05 -11.59 0.05
CA CYS A 275 -3.00 -11.07 1.42
C CYS A 275 -4.39 -10.99 2.06
N ALA A 276 -5.46 -10.68 1.30
CA ALA A 276 -6.83 -10.69 1.79
C ALA A 276 -7.29 -12.09 2.19
N ALA A 277 -7.00 -13.11 1.38
CA ALA A 277 -7.27 -14.51 1.68
C ALA A 277 -6.54 -14.95 2.96
N MET A 278 -5.24 -14.66 3.07
CA MET A 278 -4.41 -14.98 4.23
C MET A 278 -4.95 -14.32 5.50
N PHE A 279 -5.32 -13.03 5.46
CA PHE A 279 -5.88 -12.30 6.60
C PHE A 279 -7.19 -12.93 7.10
N LYS A 280 -7.97 -13.53 6.20
CA LYS A 280 -9.19 -14.31 6.50
C LYS A 280 -8.89 -15.76 6.90
N GLY A 281 -7.64 -16.18 6.92
CA GLY A 281 -7.20 -17.53 7.33
C GLY A 281 -7.36 -18.59 6.24
N ARG A 282 -7.38 -18.20 4.97
CA ARG A 282 -7.46 -19.10 3.81
C ARG A 282 -6.13 -19.14 3.05
N ASN A 283 -5.77 -20.31 2.55
CA ASN A 283 -4.60 -20.54 1.70
C ASN A 283 -4.93 -20.46 0.19
N PHE A 284 -6.11 -19.99 -0.18
CA PHE A 284 -6.55 -19.79 -1.55
C PHE A 284 -7.38 -18.52 -1.69
N VAL A 285 -7.32 -17.91 -2.86
CA VAL A 285 -8.05 -16.69 -3.21
C VAL A 285 -9.44 -17.03 -3.76
N ILE A 286 -10.44 -16.24 -3.36
CA ILE A 286 -11.79 -16.26 -3.92
C ILE A 286 -12.14 -14.91 -4.57
N PRO A 287 -13.18 -14.82 -5.43
CA PRO A 287 -13.53 -13.57 -6.13
C PRO A 287 -13.76 -12.38 -5.20
N GLU A 288 -14.30 -12.61 -4.01
CA GLU A 288 -14.56 -11.58 -3.01
C GLU A 288 -13.26 -10.95 -2.46
N ASP A 289 -12.14 -11.68 -2.46
CA ASP A 289 -10.85 -11.10 -2.06
C ASP A 289 -10.34 -10.13 -3.11
N VAL A 290 -10.55 -10.46 -4.39
CA VAL A 290 -10.21 -9.58 -5.50
C VAL A 290 -11.04 -8.29 -5.43
N THR A 291 -12.35 -8.40 -5.34
CA THR A 291 -13.24 -7.23 -5.31
C THR A 291 -13.02 -6.35 -4.08
N PHE A 292 -12.66 -6.93 -2.94
CA PHE A 292 -12.35 -6.21 -1.69
C PHE A 292 -11.19 -5.22 -1.85
N VAL A 293 -10.19 -5.56 -2.67
CA VAL A 293 -8.98 -4.74 -2.83
C VAL A 293 -8.95 -3.96 -4.14
N TYR A 294 -9.74 -4.37 -5.15
CA TYR A 294 -9.59 -3.92 -6.53
C TYR A 294 -9.69 -2.40 -6.69
N THR A 295 -10.67 -1.79 -6.05
CA THR A 295 -10.87 -0.33 -6.13
C THR A 295 -9.68 0.44 -5.58
N ASP A 296 -9.14 0.06 -4.42
CA ASP A 296 -8.01 0.76 -3.78
C ASP A 296 -6.70 0.55 -4.53
N VAL A 297 -6.55 -0.61 -5.18
CA VAL A 297 -5.41 -0.92 -6.06
C VAL A 297 -5.50 -0.14 -7.37
N CYS A 298 -6.70 0.04 -7.94
CA CYS A 298 -6.86 0.52 -9.31
C CYS A 298 -7.22 2.00 -9.42
N ALA A 299 -7.79 2.63 -8.39
CA ALA A 299 -8.31 3.99 -8.47
C ALA A 299 -7.26 5.07 -8.85
N HIS A 300 -5.99 4.86 -8.55
CA HIS A 300 -4.91 5.78 -8.90
C HIS A 300 -4.17 5.38 -10.18
N ARG A 301 -4.59 4.30 -10.85
CA ARG A 301 -3.98 3.73 -12.06
C ARG A 301 -4.83 3.93 -13.32
N ILE A 302 -5.99 4.53 -13.17
CA ILE A 302 -6.91 4.82 -14.27
C ILE A 302 -7.03 6.33 -14.48
N ILE A 303 -7.24 6.73 -15.73
CA ILE A 303 -7.52 8.12 -16.09
C ILE A 303 -8.99 8.19 -16.50
N PRO A 304 -9.82 8.91 -15.74
CA PRO A 304 -11.20 9.09 -16.13
C PRO A 304 -11.34 10.05 -17.30
N ALA A 305 -12.27 9.77 -18.20
CA ALA A 305 -12.65 10.68 -19.26
C ALA A 305 -13.28 11.96 -18.69
N ARG A 306 -13.01 13.09 -19.33
CA ARG A 306 -13.57 14.37 -18.90
C ARG A 306 -15.07 14.44 -19.19
N VAL A 307 -15.86 14.75 -18.19
CA VAL A 307 -17.30 14.99 -18.34
C VAL A 307 -17.54 16.50 -18.41
N LYS A 308 -18.04 17.00 -19.55
CA LYS A 308 -18.26 18.45 -19.79
C LYS A 308 -17.01 19.30 -19.49
N GLY A 309 -15.81 18.79 -19.82
CA GLY A 309 -14.54 19.48 -19.60
C GLY A 309 -13.97 19.38 -18.17
N LYS A 310 -14.68 18.75 -17.23
CA LYS A 310 -14.21 18.54 -15.84
C LYS A 310 -13.76 17.10 -15.64
N LEU A 311 -12.70 16.93 -14.84
CA LEU A 311 -12.31 15.60 -14.37
C LEU A 311 -13.29 15.14 -13.29
N PRO A 312 -13.70 13.86 -13.30
CA PRO A 312 -14.46 13.26 -12.21
C PRO A 312 -13.71 13.33 -10.88
N SER A 313 -14.46 13.41 -9.80
CA SER A 313 -13.94 13.32 -8.42
C SER A 313 -13.44 11.91 -8.10
N ASP A 314 -12.64 11.76 -7.03
CA ASP A 314 -12.19 10.43 -6.58
C ASP A 314 -13.37 9.48 -6.28
N SER A 315 -14.45 9.98 -5.70
CA SER A 315 -15.65 9.19 -5.45
C SER A 315 -16.29 8.66 -6.74
N GLU A 316 -16.40 9.48 -7.78
CA GLU A 316 -16.92 9.08 -9.09
C GLU A 316 -16.00 8.06 -9.77
N VAL A 317 -14.68 8.23 -9.66
CA VAL A 317 -13.68 7.25 -10.16
C VAL A 317 -13.85 5.90 -9.47
N ARG A 318 -14.01 5.89 -8.14
CA ARG A 318 -14.25 4.66 -7.36
C ARG A 318 -15.59 4.02 -7.71
N GLU A 319 -16.63 4.80 -7.98
CA GLU A 319 -17.93 4.29 -8.41
C GLU A 319 -17.83 3.59 -9.78
N ILE A 320 -17.09 4.17 -10.74
CA ILE A 320 -16.83 3.51 -12.04
C ILE A 320 -16.19 2.13 -11.83
N LEU A 321 -15.18 2.02 -10.97
CA LEU A 321 -14.54 0.73 -10.66
C LEU A 321 -15.48 -0.26 -9.97
N CYS A 322 -16.31 0.21 -9.06
CA CYS A 322 -17.34 -0.62 -8.41
C CYS A 322 -18.36 -1.15 -9.42
N ASP A 323 -18.81 -0.31 -10.38
CA ASP A 323 -19.69 -0.73 -11.46
C ASP A 323 -19.06 -1.80 -12.34
N ILE A 324 -17.79 -1.62 -12.70
CA ILE A 324 -17.03 -2.62 -13.47
C ILE A 324 -16.95 -3.94 -12.70
N CYS A 325 -16.66 -3.91 -11.40
CA CYS A 325 -16.64 -5.10 -10.56
C CYS A 325 -17.99 -5.82 -10.53
N ARG A 326 -19.11 -5.07 -10.51
CA ARG A 326 -20.47 -5.63 -10.56
C ARG A 326 -20.82 -6.19 -11.93
N GLY A 327 -20.31 -5.57 -13.00
CA GLY A 327 -20.58 -5.96 -14.39
C GLY A 327 -19.83 -7.20 -14.88
N VAL A 328 -18.69 -7.54 -14.26
CA VAL A 328 -17.89 -8.71 -14.65
C VAL A 328 -18.27 -9.90 -13.79
N THR A 329 -18.86 -10.93 -14.41
CA THR A 329 -19.31 -12.15 -13.70
C THR A 329 -18.10 -12.85 -13.04
N PRO A 330 -18.13 -13.07 -11.71
CA PRO A 330 -17.12 -13.84 -11.02
C PRO A 330 -17.13 -15.31 -11.43
N PRO A 331 -16.00 -16.03 -11.33
CA PRO A 331 -15.99 -17.47 -11.54
C PRO A 331 -16.81 -18.18 -10.45
N LYS A 332 -17.37 -19.34 -10.79
CA LYS A 332 -17.97 -20.25 -9.82
C LYS A 332 -16.83 -21.13 -9.27
N ILE A 333 -16.55 -20.99 -8.00
CA ILE A 333 -15.56 -21.77 -7.27
C ILE A 333 -16.28 -22.88 -6.49
#